data_8bfde21e1d3cc83d716d1f84b29120c5
#
_entry.id   8bfde21e1d3cc83d716d1f84b29120c5
#
_cell.length_a   1.000
_cell.length_b   1.000
_cell.length_c   1.000
_cell.angle_alpha   90.00
_cell.angle_beta   90.00
_cell.angle_gamma   90.00
#
_symmetry.space_group_name_H-M   'P 1'
#
loop_
_entity.id
_entity.type
_entity.pdbx_description
1 polymer ?
#
loop_
_entity_poly.entity_id
_entity_poly.type
_entity_poly.pdbx_seq_one_letter_code
_entity_poly.pdbx_strand_id
1 'polypeptide(L)'
;MQEQLTIRKACSADASHISELICKVAYRFNSSASGEVAPWFLASVAPSAIAGHIADTKFNYLVGFVGQALAGVIALRDTTHVHHLLVAPEFHRQGIAAKLWEHAKADAIALGNKESFSVRSSEYAVPVYEHFGFHVVGARAEKDGVIFVPMKFELQQRHD
;
A
#
# COMPACT_ATOMS: atom_id res chain seq x y z
N MET A 1 13.54 21.93 -13.27
CA MET A 1 13.54 20.49 -13.64
C MET A 1 12.68 19.73 -12.65
N GLN A 2 11.73 18.94 -13.15
CA GLN A 2 10.96 18.06 -12.28
C GLN A 2 11.84 16.89 -11.88
N GLU A 3 11.94 16.67 -10.58
CA GLU A 3 12.63 15.49 -10.06
C GLU A 3 11.85 14.23 -10.42
N GLN A 4 12.56 13.19 -10.83
CA GLN A 4 11.93 11.94 -11.22
C GLN A 4 11.68 11.05 -10.02
N LEU A 5 10.60 10.29 -10.10
CA LEU A 5 10.31 9.26 -9.12
C LEU A 5 11.28 8.09 -9.30
N THR A 6 11.92 7.71 -8.22
CA THR A 6 12.78 6.51 -8.16
C THR A 6 12.11 5.49 -7.25
N ILE A 7 11.89 4.28 -7.76
CA ILE A 7 11.30 3.19 -6.99
C ILE A 7 12.38 2.12 -6.76
N ARG A 8 12.52 1.68 -5.52
CA ARG A 8 13.47 0.62 -5.15
C ARG A 8 12.93 -0.20 -3.99
N LYS A 9 13.56 -1.33 -3.72
CA LYS A 9 13.23 -2.10 -2.52
C LYS A 9 13.61 -1.32 -1.28
N ALA A 10 12.75 -1.39 -0.26
CA ALA A 10 13.02 -0.82 1.03
C ALA A 10 14.12 -1.61 1.74
N CYS A 11 14.90 -0.90 2.56
CA CYS A 11 15.85 -1.52 3.48
C CYS A 11 15.52 -1.09 4.91
N SER A 12 16.16 -1.71 5.89
CA SER A 12 15.86 -1.43 7.30
C SER A 12 16.04 0.04 7.65
N ALA A 13 16.95 0.74 6.98
CA ALA A 13 17.15 2.18 7.19
C ALA A 13 15.93 3.03 6.80
N ASP A 14 15.05 2.52 5.96
CA ASP A 14 13.84 3.24 5.52
C ASP A 14 12.70 3.12 6.54
N ALA A 15 12.76 2.20 7.48
CA ALA A 15 11.63 1.86 8.35
C ALA A 15 11.07 3.06 9.11
N SER A 16 11.92 3.93 9.66
CA SER A 16 11.47 5.11 10.41
C SER A 16 10.72 6.10 9.52
N HIS A 17 11.22 6.34 8.31
CA HIS A 17 10.57 7.25 7.36
C HIS A 17 9.24 6.69 6.86
N ILE A 18 9.17 5.38 6.63
CA ILE A 18 7.92 4.71 6.25
C ILE A 18 6.91 4.83 7.37
N SER A 19 7.32 4.56 8.61
CA SER A 19 6.45 4.68 9.78
C SER A 19 5.91 6.10 9.93
N GLU A 20 6.76 7.11 9.78
CA GLU A 20 6.33 8.51 9.82
C GLU A 20 5.28 8.82 8.75
N LEU A 21 5.50 8.35 7.52
CA LEU A 21 4.55 8.57 6.43
C LEU A 21 3.21 7.92 6.73
N ILE A 22 3.20 6.66 7.17
CA ILE A 22 1.96 5.96 7.49
C ILE A 22 1.22 6.67 8.63
N CYS A 23 1.91 7.05 9.70
CA CYS A 23 1.30 7.74 10.82
C CYS A 23 0.73 9.10 10.41
N LYS A 24 1.41 9.81 9.52
CA LYS A 24 0.96 11.11 9.02
C LYS A 24 -0.38 11.03 8.28
N VAL A 25 -0.62 9.92 7.59
CA VAL A 25 -1.85 9.75 6.80
C VAL A 25 -2.84 8.78 7.44
N ALA A 26 -2.52 8.23 8.60
CA ALA A 26 -3.33 7.20 9.26
C ALA A 26 -4.76 7.64 9.55
N TYR A 27 -4.99 8.94 9.80
CA TYR A 27 -6.33 9.47 10.04
C TYR A 27 -7.29 9.21 8.87
N ARG A 28 -6.76 9.01 7.66
CA ARG A 28 -7.56 8.73 6.46
C ARG A 28 -8.04 7.28 6.39
N PHE A 29 -7.41 6.39 7.17
CA PHE A 29 -7.78 4.98 7.22
C PHE A 29 -8.68 4.67 8.40
N ASN A 30 -8.80 5.62 9.33
CA ASN A 30 -9.56 5.43 10.54
C ASN A 30 -10.90 6.14 10.41
N SER A 31 -11.96 5.36 10.32
CA SER A 31 -13.33 5.88 10.21
C SER A 31 -14.08 5.72 11.53
N SER A 32 -13.39 5.66 12.66
CA SER A 32 -14.05 5.62 13.96
C SER A 32 -14.78 6.95 14.23
N ALA A 33 -15.87 6.88 14.97
CA ALA A 33 -16.68 8.06 15.29
C ALA A 33 -15.90 9.12 16.07
N SER A 34 -14.87 8.74 16.82
CA SER A 34 -14.02 9.64 17.58
C SER A 34 -12.91 10.29 16.74
N GLY A 35 -12.64 9.76 15.55
CA GLY A 35 -11.53 10.20 14.72
C GLY A 35 -10.15 9.75 15.21
N GLU A 36 -10.10 9.00 16.29
CA GLU A 36 -8.82 8.51 16.85
C GLU A 36 -8.33 7.29 16.11
N VAL A 37 -7.01 7.23 15.86
CA VAL A 37 -6.38 6.07 15.25
C VAL A 37 -6.24 4.97 16.30
N ALA A 38 -6.66 3.76 15.95
CA ALA A 38 -6.61 2.62 16.88
C ALA A 38 -5.17 2.35 17.33
N PRO A 39 -4.92 2.18 18.65
CA PRO A 39 -3.56 1.93 19.16
C PRO A 39 -2.89 0.71 18.54
N TRP A 40 -3.63 -0.37 18.27
CA TRP A 40 -3.05 -1.57 17.65
C TRP A 40 -2.55 -1.28 16.24
N PHE A 41 -3.23 -0.38 15.52
CA PHE A 41 -2.78 0.02 14.17
C PHE A 41 -1.46 0.78 14.26
N LEU A 42 -1.35 1.74 15.17
CA LEU A 42 -0.11 2.49 15.37
C LEU A 42 1.05 1.56 15.75
N ALA A 43 0.79 0.57 16.59
CA ALA A 43 1.81 -0.43 16.95
C ALA A 43 2.23 -1.26 15.74
N SER A 44 1.28 -1.60 14.85
CA SER A 44 1.56 -2.42 13.67
C SER A 44 2.43 -1.72 12.64
N VAL A 45 2.52 -0.40 12.69
CA VAL A 45 3.32 0.41 11.76
C VAL A 45 4.47 1.15 12.45
N ALA A 46 4.79 0.78 13.70
CA ALA A 46 5.97 1.30 14.37
C ALA A 46 7.25 0.91 13.60
N PRO A 47 8.33 1.70 13.71
CA PRO A 47 9.55 1.42 12.93
C PRO A 47 10.05 -0.01 13.05
N SER A 48 10.01 -0.61 14.24
CA SER A 48 10.44 -2.01 14.43
C SER A 48 9.55 -3.00 13.69
N ALA A 49 8.24 -2.77 13.66
CA ALA A 49 7.30 -3.61 12.94
C ALA A 49 7.53 -3.50 11.42
N ILE A 50 7.73 -2.30 10.91
CA ILE A 50 8.03 -2.07 9.50
C ILE A 50 9.36 -2.74 9.12
N ALA A 51 10.40 -2.60 9.95
CA ALA A 51 11.70 -3.25 9.71
C ALA A 51 11.53 -4.77 9.65
N GLY A 52 10.68 -5.34 10.50
CA GLY A 52 10.38 -6.78 10.48
C GLY A 52 9.73 -7.22 9.17
N HIS A 53 8.78 -6.44 8.66
CA HIS A 53 8.14 -6.72 7.37
C HIS A 53 9.13 -6.61 6.21
N ILE A 54 10.01 -5.60 6.23
CA ILE A 54 11.04 -5.44 5.19
C ILE A 54 11.98 -6.66 5.16
N ALA A 55 12.33 -7.18 6.33
CA ALA A 55 13.21 -8.34 6.44
C ALA A 55 12.51 -9.67 6.12
N ASP A 56 11.18 -9.70 6.13
CA ASP A 56 10.39 -10.91 5.90
C ASP A 56 10.26 -11.18 4.40
N THR A 57 10.69 -12.37 3.96
CA THR A 57 10.63 -12.75 2.54
C THR A 57 9.22 -12.84 1.98
N LYS A 58 8.18 -12.89 2.83
CA LYS A 58 6.77 -12.88 2.41
C LYS A 58 6.32 -11.52 1.92
N PHE A 59 7.07 -10.46 2.24
CA PHE A 59 6.73 -9.11 1.83
C PHE A 59 7.65 -8.61 0.73
N ASN A 60 7.08 -7.94 -0.27
CA ASN A 60 7.83 -7.11 -1.19
C ASN A 60 7.52 -5.66 -0.84
N TYR A 61 8.46 -5.00 -0.18
CA TYR A 61 8.32 -3.63 0.29
C TYR A 61 9.09 -2.71 -0.64
N LEU A 62 8.37 -1.81 -1.32
CA LEU A 62 8.96 -0.85 -2.26
C LEU A 62 8.75 0.57 -1.75
N VAL A 63 9.77 1.38 -1.92
CA VAL A 63 9.71 2.81 -1.60
C VAL A 63 9.90 3.63 -2.87
N GLY A 64 9.18 4.75 -2.95
CA GLY A 64 9.31 5.70 -4.05
C GLY A 64 9.81 7.04 -3.53
N PHE A 65 10.88 7.54 -4.11
CA PHE A 65 11.48 8.81 -3.76
C PHE A 65 11.38 9.80 -4.92
N VAL A 66 11.08 11.04 -4.59
CA VAL A 66 11.22 12.17 -5.50
C VAL A 66 12.38 13.00 -4.94
N GLY A 67 13.53 12.94 -5.60
CA GLY A 67 14.75 13.47 -5.03
C GLY A 67 15.11 12.71 -3.75
N GLN A 68 15.24 13.42 -2.63
CA GLN A 68 15.54 12.82 -1.32
C GLN A 68 14.28 12.62 -0.45
N ALA A 69 13.11 13.00 -0.95
CA ALA A 69 11.88 12.92 -0.18
C ALA A 69 11.16 11.59 -0.45
N LEU A 70 10.77 10.90 0.61
CA LEU A 70 9.93 9.70 0.49
C LEU A 70 8.54 10.12 0.05
N ALA A 71 8.19 9.78 -1.19
CA ALA A 71 6.91 10.17 -1.79
C ALA A 71 5.83 9.13 -1.56
N GLY A 72 6.18 7.85 -1.48
CA GLY A 72 5.19 6.81 -1.26
C GLY A 72 5.80 5.46 -1.02
N VAL A 73 4.96 4.52 -0.63
CA VAL A 73 5.35 3.12 -0.38
C VAL A 73 4.26 2.19 -0.89
N ILE A 74 4.65 1.00 -1.30
CA ILE A 74 3.75 -0.12 -1.52
C ILE A 74 4.37 -1.38 -0.93
N ALA A 75 3.54 -2.20 -0.27
CA ALA A 75 3.96 -3.50 0.22
C ALA A 75 2.95 -4.55 -0.22
N LEU A 76 3.44 -5.60 -0.85
CA LEU A 76 2.66 -6.80 -1.15
C LEU A 76 3.07 -7.93 -0.22
N ARG A 77 2.09 -8.65 0.31
CA ARG A 77 2.32 -9.87 1.07
C ARG A 77 1.98 -11.08 0.20
N ASP A 78 2.86 -12.07 0.18
CA ASP A 78 2.67 -13.34 -0.54
C ASP A 78 2.38 -13.15 -2.04
N THR A 79 2.87 -12.08 -2.64
CA THR A 79 2.67 -11.70 -4.05
C THR A 79 1.20 -11.46 -4.44
N THR A 80 0.27 -11.51 -3.49
CA THR A 80 -1.16 -11.48 -3.79
C THR A 80 -1.93 -10.40 -3.05
N HIS A 81 -1.46 -9.96 -1.89
CA HIS A 81 -2.23 -9.04 -1.04
C HIS A 81 -1.52 -7.71 -0.89
N VAL A 82 -2.23 -6.63 -1.23
CA VAL A 82 -1.72 -5.28 -0.99
C VAL A 82 -1.84 -4.98 0.49
N HIS A 83 -0.71 -4.96 1.18
CA HIS A 83 -0.65 -4.72 2.61
C HIS A 83 -0.62 -3.22 2.94
N HIS A 84 0.18 -2.46 2.19
CA HIS A 84 0.23 -1.00 2.30
C HIS A 84 0.36 -0.39 0.90
N LEU A 85 -0.32 0.73 0.69
CA LEU A 85 -0.10 1.60 -0.47
C LEU A 85 -0.46 3.02 -0.04
N LEU A 86 0.56 3.86 0.03
CA LEU A 86 0.40 5.24 0.52
C LEU A 86 1.28 6.18 -0.29
N VAL A 87 0.76 7.39 -0.49
CA VAL A 87 1.52 8.49 -1.11
C VAL A 87 1.42 9.69 -0.19
N ALA A 88 2.55 10.35 0.05
CA ALA A 88 2.59 11.54 0.87
C ALA A 88 1.67 12.63 0.27
N PRO A 89 0.92 13.37 1.11
CA PRO A 89 -0.06 14.34 0.60
C PRO A 89 0.52 15.37 -0.36
N GLU A 90 1.76 15.82 -0.14
CA GLU A 90 2.44 16.79 -0.99
C GLU A 90 2.76 16.25 -2.39
N PHE A 91 2.67 14.94 -2.58
CA PHE A 91 2.92 14.28 -3.86
C PHE A 91 1.66 13.69 -4.50
N HIS A 92 0.47 14.02 -3.98
CA HIS A 92 -0.78 13.53 -4.56
C HIS A 92 -0.98 14.09 -5.98
N ARG A 93 -1.78 13.39 -6.78
CA ARG A 93 -2.15 13.76 -8.15
C ARG A 93 -0.98 13.78 -9.14
N GLN A 94 0.09 13.04 -8.85
CA GLN A 94 1.25 12.94 -9.74
C GLN A 94 1.42 11.52 -10.31
N GLY A 95 0.43 10.65 -10.08
CA GLY A 95 0.45 9.29 -10.59
C GLY A 95 1.42 8.36 -9.87
N ILE A 96 1.90 8.73 -8.68
CA ILE A 96 2.90 7.94 -7.94
C ILE A 96 2.31 6.62 -7.46
N ALA A 97 1.07 6.62 -6.94
CA ALA A 97 0.41 5.39 -6.52
C ALA A 97 0.30 4.39 -7.67
N ALA A 98 -0.07 4.86 -8.87
CA ALA A 98 -0.16 4.01 -10.05
C ALA A 98 1.19 3.42 -10.43
N LYS A 99 2.25 4.21 -10.36
CA LYS A 99 3.60 3.73 -10.69
C LYS A 99 4.10 2.72 -9.67
N LEU A 100 3.84 2.93 -8.38
CA LEU A 100 4.17 1.97 -7.33
C LEU A 100 3.40 0.66 -7.56
N TRP A 101 2.10 0.75 -7.83
CA TRP A 101 1.27 -0.41 -8.09
C TRP A 101 1.78 -1.19 -9.31
N GLU A 102 2.05 -0.52 -10.44
CA GLU A 102 2.55 -1.17 -11.64
C GLU A 102 3.87 -1.89 -11.40
N HIS A 103 4.78 -1.29 -10.64
CA HIS A 103 6.06 -1.89 -10.30
C HIS A 103 5.85 -3.16 -9.43
N ALA A 104 5.04 -3.06 -8.38
CA ALA A 104 4.77 -4.18 -7.49
C ALA A 104 4.03 -5.31 -8.21
N LYS A 105 3.08 -4.97 -9.07
CA LYS A 105 2.34 -5.94 -9.88
C LYS A 105 3.28 -6.71 -10.81
N ALA A 106 4.19 -6.00 -11.48
CA ALA A 106 5.18 -6.63 -12.36
C ALA A 106 6.09 -7.58 -11.58
N ASP A 107 6.56 -7.18 -10.40
CA ASP A 107 7.37 -8.04 -9.54
C ASP A 107 6.61 -9.31 -9.14
N ALA A 108 5.34 -9.16 -8.75
CA ALA A 108 4.51 -10.29 -8.33
C ALA A 108 4.29 -11.28 -9.48
N ILE A 109 4.02 -10.78 -10.68
CA ILE A 109 3.86 -11.61 -11.87
C ILE A 109 5.15 -12.36 -12.18
N ALA A 110 6.30 -11.67 -12.09
CA ALA A 110 7.60 -12.29 -12.31
C ALA A 110 7.90 -13.39 -11.28
N LEU A 111 7.35 -13.27 -10.06
CA LEU A 111 7.50 -14.27 -9.00
C LEU A 111 6.46 -15.40 -9.08
N GLY A 112 5.59 -15.38 -10.09
CA GLY A 112 4.67 -16.49 -10.36
C GLY A 112 3.19 -16.23 -10.07
N ASN A 113 2.80 -15.03 -9.64
CA ASN A 113 1.38 -14.72 -9.49
C ASN A 113 0.72 -14.59 -10.85
N LYS A 114 -0.20 -15.48 -11.16
CA LYS A 114 -0.91 -15.52 -12.45
C LYS A 114 -2.42 -15.32 -12.30
N GLU A 115 -2.92 -15.13 -11.10
CA GLU A 115 -4.35 -15.17 -10.82
C GLU A 115 -4.93 -13.82 -10.41
N SER A 116 -4.57 -13.32 -9.24
CA SER A 116 -5.28 -12.17 -8.68
C SER A 116 -4.51 -11.48 -7.58
N PHE A 117 -5.00 -10.29 -7.24
CA PHE A 117 -4.56 -9.52 -6.08
C PHE A 117 -5.77 -9.16 -5.23
N SER A 118 -5.55 -9.02 -3.94
CA SER A 118 -6.58 -8.56 -3.01
C SER A 118 -6.10 -7.36 -2.21
N VAL A 119 -7.03 -6.58 -1.70
CA VAL A 119 -6.75 -5.46 -0.81
C VAL A 119 -7.93 -5.26 0.13
N ARG A 120 -7.64 -4.84 1.36
CA ARG A 120 -8.64 -4.29 2.27
C ARG A 120 -8.47 -2.78 2.23
N SER A 121 -9.26 -2.14 1.36
CA SER A 121 -9.14 -0.71 1.11
C SER A 121 -9.80 0.11 2.21
N SER A 122 -9.21 1.26 2.56
CA SER A 122 -9.99 2.27 3.25
C SER A 122 -11.12 2.75 2.34
N GLU A 123 -12.19 3.29 2.91
CA GLU A 123 -13.26 3.88 2.11
C GLU A 123 -12.73 5.00 1.21
N TYR A 124 -11.79 5.78 1.74
CA TYR A 124 -11.13 6.87 1.02
C TYR A 124 -10.41 6.40 -0.25
N ALA A 125 -9.77 5.24 -0.20
CA ALA A 125 -8.92 4.75 -1.29
C ALA A 125 -9.68 3.89 -2.32
N VAL A 126 -10.94 3.55 -2.09
CA VAL A 126 -11.72 2.73 -3.04
C VAL A 126 -11.64 3.27 -4.46
N PRO A 127 -11.86 4.57 -4.74
CA PRO A 127 -11.77 5.07 -6.12
C PRO A 127 -10.39 4.87 -6.75
N VAL A 128 -9.32 4.95 -5.96
CA VAL A 128 -7.96 4.74 -6.45
C VAL A 128 -7.78 3.30 -6.91
N TYR A 129 -8.21 2.33 -6.10
CA TYR A 129 -8.12 0.92 -6.46
C TYR A 129 -9.02 0.58 -7.64
N GLU A 130 -10.22 1.17 -7.71
CA GLU A 130 -11.09 0.99 -8.87
C GLU A 130 -10.41 1.49 -10.15
N HIS A 131 -9.72 2.60 -10.08
CA HIS A 131 -8.95 3.13 -11.20
C HIS A 131 -7.83 2.16 -11.64
N PHE A 132 -7.27 1.41 -10.71
CA PHE A 132 -6.25 0.39 -11.04
C PHE A 132 -6.85 -0.88 -11.63
N GLY A 133 -8.17 -1.06 -11.55
CA GLY A 133 -8.85 -2.25 -12.05
C GLY A 133 -9.37 -3.19 -10.97
N PHE A 134 -9.24 -2.82 -9.71
CA PHE A 134 -9.85 -3.59 -8.61
C PHE A 134 -11.35 -3.35 -8.59
N HIS A 135 -12.08 -4.33 -8.07
CA HIS A 135 -13.52 -4.20 -7.84
C HIS A 135 -13.88 -4.68 -6.44
N VAL A 136 -14.96 -4.13 -5.90
CA VAL A 136 -15.44 -4.49 -4.55
C VAL A 136 -16.02 -5.92 -4.60
N VAL A 137 -15.57 -6.77 -3.67
CA VAL A 137 -15.99 -8.18 -3.62
C VAL A 137 -16.74 -8.54 -2.35
N GLY A 138 -16.98 -7.60 -1.47
CA GLY A 138 -17.73 -7.87 -0.24
C GLY A 138 -18.22 -6.58 0.41
N ALA A 139 -19.03 -6.74 1.45
CA ALA A 139 -19.57 -5.60 2.17
C ALA A 139 -18.47 -4.87 2.95
N ARG A 140 -18.68 -3.55 3.13
CA ARG A 140 -17.91 -2.77 4.08
C ARG A 140 -17.92 -3.47 5.44
N ALA A 141 -16.75 -3.65 6.03
CA ALA A 141 -16.58 -4.37 7.29
C ALA A 141 -15.78 -3.54 8.27
N GLU A 142 -15.90 -3.86 9.55
CA GLU A 142 -15.12 -3.23 10.60
C GLU A 142 -14.42 -4.32 11.40
N LYS A 143 -13.12 -4.11 11.66
CA LYS A 143 -12.34 -4.99 12.51
C LYS A 143 -11.52 -4.13 13.47
N ASP A 144 -11.80 -4.29 14.77
CA ASP A 144 -11.06 -3.61 15.83
C ASP A 144 -10.96 -2.09 15.64
N GLY A 145 -12.06 -1.47 15.20
CA GLY A 145 -12.13 -0.02 15.01
C GLY A 145 -11.65 0.49 13.66
N VAL A 146 -11.24 -0.41 12.76
CA VAL A 146 -10.82 -0.04 11.40
C VAL A 146 -11.85 -0.54 10.39
N ILE A 147 -12.38 0.39 9.61
CA ILE A 147 -13.35 0.10 8.56
C ILE A 147 -12.60 -0.15 7.26
N PHE A 148 -12.99 -1.19 6.54
CA PHE A 148 -12.38 -1.52 5.26
C PHE A 148 -13.41 -2.07 4.26
N VAL A 149 -13.06 -1.96 2.99
CA VAL A 149 -13.82 -2.50 1.87
C VAL A 149 -12.95 -3.54 1.17
N PRO A 150 -13.36 -4.82 1.13
CA PRO A 150 -12.56 -5.84 0.45
C PRO A 150 -12.67 -5.67 -1.07
N MET A 151 -11.53 -5.67 -1.74
CA MET A 151 -11.46 -5.51 -3.19
C MET A 151 -10.52 -6.55 -3.80
N LYS A 152 -10.73 -6.84 -5.08
CA LYS A 152 -9.95 -7.82 -5.81
C LYS A 152 -9.64 -7.33 -7.22
N PHE A 153 -8.44 -7.63 -7.69
CA PHE A 153 -7.99 -7.43 -9.07
C PHE A 153 -7.72 -8.80 -9.67
N GLU A 154 -8.33 -9.11 -10.80
CA GLU A 154 -8.09 -10.37 -11.49
C GLU A 154 -7.22 -10.13 -12.71
N LEU A 155 -6.13 -10.92 -12.80
CA LEU A 155 -5.29 -10.89 -13.98
C LEU A 155 -6.06 -11.54 -15.13
N GLN A 156 -6.11 -10.85 -16.28
CA GLN A 156 -6.76 -11.41 -17.45
C GLN A 156 -5.89 -12.55 -17.98
N GLN A 157 -6.47 -13.74 -18.04
CA GLN A 157 -5.84 -14.83 -18.75
C GLN A 157 -6.04 -14.61 -20.24
N ARG A 158 -4.93 -14.55 -20.99
CA ARG A 158 -5.02 -14.58 -22.43
C ARG A 158 -5.35 -16.00 -22.84
N HIS A 159 -6.48 -16.16 -23.48
CA HIS A 159 -6.78 -17.39 -24.19
C HIS A 159 -6.13 -17.29 -25.56
N ASP A 160 -5.07 -18.02 -25.74
CA ASP A 160 -4.47 -18.18 -27.05
C ASP A 160 -5.22 -19.24 -27.84
#